data_b02f293f9506ea4b516a7ac9e4eda65e
#
_entry.id   b02f293f9506ea4b516a7ac9e4eda65e
#
_cell.length_a   1.000
_cell.length_b   1.000
_cell.length_c   1.000
_cell.angle_alpha   90.00
_cell.angle_beta   90.00
_cell.angle_gamma   90.00
#
_symmetry.space_group_name_H-M   'P 1'
#
loop_
_entity.id
_entity.type
_entity.pdbx_description
1 polymer ?
#
loop_
_entity_poly.entity_id
_entity_poly.type
_entity_poly.pdbx_seq_one_letter_code
_entity_poly.pdbx_strand_id
1 'polypeptide(L)'
;ALNGALTIGTLDGANIEIKDAVGDDNIFIFGLTAEEVEARRHDYDPYPIYHADPDLREALDAINSGMFSPEDPGCFRPVVDTLLSDGDRYFTLADFRSYSRAQEVLARTYLDQAAWTRKSILNVARMGFFSSDRTLRGYARDIWGVPA
;
A
#
# COMPACT_ATOMS: atom_id res chain seq x y z
N ALA A 1 -8.73 -9.19 0.78
CA ALA A 1 -9.63 -9.12 1.94
C ALA A 1 -10.68 -10.24 1.91
N LEU A 2 -11.55 -10.35 0.90
CA LEU A 2 -12.61 -11.38 0.83
C LEU A 2 -12.12 -12.83 1.01
N ASN A 3 -10.90 -13.14 0.59
CA ASN A 3 -10.29 -14.48 0.72
C ASN A 3 -9.45 -14.65 2.00
N GLY A 4 -9.59 -13.76 2.98
CA GLY A 4 -8.87 -13.82 4.24
C GLY A 4 -7.45 -13.23 4.22
N ALA A 5 -6.97 -12.77 3.07
CA ALA A 5 -5.69 -12.05 3.01
C ALA A 5 -5.78 -10.73 3.79
N LEU A 6 -4.84 -10.52 4.70
CA LEU A 6 -4.76 -9.26 5.43
C LEU A 6 -4.22 -8.16 4.50
N THR A 7 -4.69 -6.95 4.71
CA THR A 7 -4.29 -5.79 3.90
C THR A 7 -3.15 -5.04 4.57
N ILE A 8 -2.12 -4.73 3.80
CA ILE A 8 -1.12 -3.70 4.09
C ILE A 8 -1.23 -2.64 3.01
N GLY A 9 -1.34 -1.37 3.38
CA GLY A 9 -1.52 -0.29 2.40
C GLY A 9 -1.56 1.09 3.04
N THR A 10 -1.57 2.10 2.20
CA THR A 10 -1.78 3.50 2.59
C THR A 10 -3.24 3.76 2.94
N LEU A 11 -3.49 4.82 3.73
CA LEU A 11 -4.83 5.19 4.17
C LEU A 11 -5.55 6.01 3.08
N ASP A 12 -5.86 5.35 1.98
CA ASP A 12 -6.58 5.94 0.86
C ASP A 12 -7.53 4.91 0.20
N GLY A 13 -8.40 5.39 -0.69
CA GLY A 13 -9.32 4.56 -1.45
C GLY A 13 -10.05 3.53 -0.60
N ALA A 14 -10.12 2.30 -1.08
CA ALA A 14 -10.83 1.21 -0.40
C ALA A 14 -10.21 0.81 0.97
N ASN A 15 -8.96 1.19 1.25
CA ASN A 15 -8.34 0.88 2.54
C ASN A 15 -9.01 1.62 3.70
N ILE A 16 -9.62 2.77 3.44
CA ILE A 16 -10.40 3.52 4.44
C ILE A 16 -11.59 2.67 4.88
N GLU A 17 -12.41 2.22 3.94
CA GLU A 17 -13.60 1.41 4.24
C GLU A 17 -13.23 0.03 4.80
N ILE A 18 -12.11 -0.56 4.35
CA ILE A 18 -11.62 -1.83 4.91
C ILE A 18 -11.25 -1.61 6.38
N LYS A 19 -10.49 -0.55 6.69
CA LYS A 19 -10.09 -0.20 8.05
C LYS A 19 -11.31 0.02 8.95
N ASP A 20 -12.29 0.77 8.49
CA ASP A 20 -13.55 1.02 9.21
C ASP A 20 -14.31 -0.30 9.48
N ALA A 21 -14.33 -1.20 8.50
CA ALA A 21 -15.01 -2.48 8.63
C ALA A 21 -14.31 -3.45 9.59
N VAL A 22 -12.98 -3.56 9.54
CA VAL A 22 -12.24 -4.56 10.31
C VAL A 22 -11.69 -4.02 11.63
N GLY A 23 -11.53 -2.71 11.77
CA GLY A 23 -10.89 -2.02 12.89
C GLY A 23 -9.37 -1.94 12.75
N ASP A 24 -8.79 -0.95 13.42
CA ASP A 24 -7.37 -0.56 13.31
C ASP A 24 -6.38 -1.71 13.54
N ASP A 25 -6.71 -2.61 14.46
CA ASP A 25 -5.85 -3.75 14.79
C ASP A 25 -5.79 -4.85 13.72
N ASN A 26 -6.65 -4.81 12.69
CA ASN A 26 -6.83 -5.89 11.73
C ASN A 26 -6.43 -5.52 10.29
N ILE A 27 -5.78 -4.39 10.14
CA ILE A 27 -5.19 -3.88 8.88
C ILE A 27 -3.83 -3.26 9.20
N PHE A 28 -2.90 -3.29 8.25
CA PHE A 28 -1.57 -2.70 8.42
C PHE A 28 -1.50 -1.42 7.57
N ILE A 29 -1.70 -0.28 8.20
CA ILE A 29 -1.62 1.03 7.52
C ILE A 29 -0.22 1.60 7.65
N PHE A 30 0.29 2.15 6.56
CA PHE A 30 1.55 2.88 6.52
C PHE A 30 1.43 4.12 5.62
N GLY A 31 2.49 4.93 5.62
CA GLY A 31 2.64 6.05 4.69
C GLY A 31 1.95 7.34 5.14
N LEU A 32 2.07 8.32 4.28
CA LEU A 32 1.48 9.64 4.46
C LEU A 32 -0.03 9.59 4.24
N THR A 33 -0.77 10.42 4.96
CA THR A 33 -2.17 10.68 4.67
C THR A 33 -2.36 11.54 3.41
N ALA A 34 -3.56 11.58 2.88
CA ALA A 34 -3.86 12.42 1.71
C ALA A 34 -3.57 13.91 1.98
N GLU A 35 -3.87 14.38 3.21
CA GLU A 35 -3.61 15.75 3.64
C GLU A 35 -2.11 16.03 3.73
N GLU A 36 -1.32 15.08 4.25
CA GLU A 36 0.14 15.21 4.34
C GLU A 36 0.80 15.21 2.96
N VAL A 37 0.31 14.38 2.03
CA VAL A 37 0.75 14.37 0.63
C VAL A 37 0.47 15.71 -0.03
N GLU A 38 -0.75 16.25 0.12
CA GLU A 38 -1.13 17.51 -0.48
C GLU A 38 -0.30 18.68 0.08
N ALA A 39 -0.06 18.69 1.39
CA ALA A 39 0.77 19.72 2.04
C ALA A 39 2.23 19.73 1.56
N ARG A 40 2.76 18.58 1.13
CA ARG A 40 4.16 18.43 0.68
C ARG A 40 4.33 18.52 -0.83
N ARG A 41 3.27 18.40 -1.61
CA ARG A 41 3.31 18.23 -3.07
C ARG A 41 4.14 19.28 -3.81
N HIS A 42 4.14 20.52 -3.34
CA HIS A 42 4.84 21.63 -4.01
C HIS A 42 6.34 21.65 -3.77
N ASP A 43 6.78 21.14 -2.60
CA ASP A 43 8.17 21.23 -2.14
C ASP A 43 8.84 19.86 -2.00
N TYR A 44 8.19 18.80 -2.48
CA TYR A 44 8.70 17.46 -2.35
C TYR A 44 9.88 17.20 -3.30
N ASP A 45 10.99 16.77 -2.71
CA ASP A 45 12.19 16.33 -3.41
C ASP A 45 12.59 14.94 -2.86
N PRO A 46 12.66 13.89 -3.69
CA PRO A 46 13.03 12.54 -3.26
C PRO A 46 14.53 12.39 -2.95
N TYR A 47 15.40 13.23 -3.52
CA TYR A 47 16.86 13.08 -3.38
C TYR A 47 17.37 13.20 -1.93
N PRO A 48 16.92 14.15 -1.10
CA PRO A 48 17.31 14.19 0.31
C PRO A 48 16.96 12.89 1.05
N ILE A 49 15.82 12.27 0.75
CA ILE A 49 15.39 11.00 1.36
C ILE A 49 16.31 9.87 0.93
N TYR A 50 16.56 9.75 -0.37
CA TYR A 50 17.48 8.77 -0.95
C TYR A 50 18.88 8.88 -0.33
N HIS A 51 19.42 10.10 -0.18
CA HIS A 51 20.76 10.30 0.39
C HIS A 51 20.82 10.04 1.90
N ALA A 52 19.76 10.33 2.64
CA ALA A 52 19.73 10.18 4.08
C ALA A 52 19.50 8.73 4.55
N ASP A 53 18.89 7.88 3.71
CA ASP A 53 18.50 6.53 4.07
C ASP A 53 19.41 5.48 3.39
N PRO A 54 20.33 4.83 4.14
CA PRO A 54 21.28 3.89 3.56
C PRO A 54 20.61 2.64 2.97
N ASP A 55 19.56 2.12 3.57
CA ASP A 55 18.88 0.90 3.09
C ASP A 55 18.12 1.19 1.80
N LEU A 56 17.42 2.35 1.75
CA LEU A 56 16.73 2.81 0.56
C LEU A 56 17.73 3.04 -0.59
N ARG A 57 18.84 3.70 -0.29
CA ARG A 57 19.90 3.94 -1.27
C ARG A 57 20.48 2.63 -1.80
N GLU A 58 20.83 1.68 -0.93
CA GLU A 58 21.32 0.37 -1.34
C GLU A 58 20.34 -0.35 -2.27
N ALA A 59 19.05 -0.32 -1.95
CA ALA A 59 18.02 -0.93 -2.78
C ALA A 59 17.92 -0.29 -4.17
N LEU A 60 17.91 1.04 -4.25
CA LEU A 60 17.82 1.76 -5.53
C LEU A 60 19.11 1.62 -6.34
N ASP A 61 20.28 1.67 -5.70
CA ASP A 61 21.57 1.47 -6.35
C ASP A 61 21.70 0.04 -6.91
N ALA A 62 21.21 -0.97 -6.17
CA ALA A 62 21.17 -2.35 -6.65
C ALA A 62 20.29 -2.48 -7.91
N ILE A 63 19.12 -1.85 -7.93
CA ILE A 63 18.24 -1.83 -9.11
C ILE A 63 18.96 -1.13 -10.28
N ASN A 64 19.55 0.02 -10.04
CA ASN A 64 20.21 0.83 -11.07
C ASN A 64 21.50 0.20 -11.61
N SER A 65 22.16 -0.65 -10.82
CA SER A 65 23.42 -1.31 -11.21
C SER A 65 23.25 -2.36 -12.32
N GLY A 66 22.02 -2.79 -12.58
CA GLY A 66 21.73 -3.88 -13.52
C GLY A 66 21.94 -5.29 -12.94
N MET A 67 22.18 -5.43 -11.62
CA MET A 67 22.45 -6.75 -11.01
C MET A 67 21.27 -7.71 -11.15
N PHE A 68 20.04 -7.20 -11.28
CA PHE A 68 18.82 -8.02 -11.47
C PHE A 68 18.56 -8.37 -12.95
N SER A 69 19.32 -7.81 -13.89
CA SER A 69 19.23 -8.09 -15.32
C SER A 69 20.60 -7.94 -15.98
N PRO A 70 21.53 -8.89 -15.78
CA PRO A 70 22.90 -8.80 -16.33
C PRO A 70 22.94 -8.75 -17.86
N GLU A 71 21.98 -9.38 -18.53
CA GLU A 71 21.85 -9.40 -20.00
C GLU A 71 21.39 -8.04 -20.56
N ASP A 72 20.64 -7.28 -19.76
CA ASP A 72 20.19 -5.92 -20.09
C ASP A 72 20.26 -5.04 -18.82
N PRO A 73 21.42 -4.48 -18.48
CA PRO A 73 21.60 -3.70 -17.26
C PRO A 73 20.72 -2.45 -17.17
N GLY A 74 20.21 -1.97 -18.31
CA GLY A 74 19.31 -0.80 -18.35
C GLY A 74 17.83 -1.11 -18.12
N CYS A 75 17.44 -2.38 -18.09
CA CYS A 75 16.06 -2.84 -18.05
C CYS A 75 15.23 -2.20 -16.94
N PHE A 76 15.78 -2.05 -15.74
CA PHE A 76 15.09 -1.50 -14.58
C PHE A 76 15.37 -0.02 -14.30
N ARG A 77 16.20 0.64 -15.12
CA ARG A 77 16.49 2.07 -14.96
C ARG A 77 15.23 2.94 -14.94
N PRO A 78 14.18 2.72 -15.75
CA PRO A 78 12.95 3.51 -15.69
C PRO A 78 12.26 3.50 -14.33
N VAL A 79 12.42 2.43 -13.52
CA VAL A 79 11.90 2.38 -12.15
C VAL A 79 12.61 3.41 -11.27
N VAL A 80 13.94 3.44 -11.33
CA VAL A 80 14.76 4.39 -10.56
C VAL A 80 14.51 5.82 -11.02
N ASP A 81 14.43 6.03 -12.34
CA ASP A 81 14.14 7.36 -12.91
C ASP A 81 12.79 7.90 -12.41
N THR A 82 11.73 7.07 -12.39
CA THR A 82 10.42 7.44 -11.85
C THR A 82 10.47 7.85 -10.37
N LEU A 83 11.32 7.19 -9.58
CA LEU A 83 11.44 7.43 -8.14
C LEU A 83 12.39 8.59 -7.78
N LEU A 84 13.30 8.97 -8.68
CA LEU A 84 14.26 10.07 -8.44
C LEU A 84 14.06 11.21 -9.44
N SER A 85 14.39 10.99 -10.71
CA SER A 85 14.46 12.04 -11.72
C SER A 85 13.08 12.62 -12.09
N ASP A 86 12.04 11.78 -12.07
CA ASP A 86 10.65 12.17 -12.35
C ASP A 86 9.90 12.63 -11.09
N GLY A 87 10.59 12.73 -9.94
CA GLY A 87 10.12 13.36 -8.72
C GLY A 87 9.20 12.53 -7.85
N ASP A 88 9.22 11.18 -7.95
CA ASP A 88 8.46 10.27 -7.07
C ASP A 88 6.99 10.71 -6.86
N ARG A 89 6.26 10.79 -7.94
CA ARG A 89 4.89 11.32 -7.98
C ARG A 89 3.95 10.78 -6.89
N TYR A 90 4.21 9.56 -6.43
CA TYR A 90 3.39 8.85 -5.43
C TYR A 90 3.96 8.86 -4.03
N PHE A 91 5.03 9.61 -3.77
CA PHE A 91 5.68 9.71 -2.46
C PHE A 91 6.19 8.38 -1.91
N THR A 92 6.55 7.46 -2.80
CA THR A 92 7.00 6.11 -2.48
C THR A 92 8.23 6.10 -1.58
N LEU A 93 9.19 7.02 -1.85
CA LEU A 93 10.41 7.12 -1.04
C LEU A 93 10.11 7.73 0.33
N ALA A 94 9.19 8.69 0.41
CA ALA A 94 8.76 9.25 1.69
C ALA A 94 8.11 8.19 2.60
N ASP A 95 7.42 7.23 2.01
CA ASP A 95 6.73 6.15 2.72
C ASP A 95 7.62 4.96 3.09
N PHE A 96 8.84 4.88 2.53
CA PHE A 96 9.70 3.70 2.65
C PHE A 96 9.91 3.21 4.08
N ARG A 97 10.25 4.09 5.02
CA ARG A 97 10.47 3.71 6.42
C ARG A 97 9.18 3.34 7.15
N SER A 98 8.08 3.97 6.79
CA SER A 98 6.75 3.61 7.33
C SER A 98 6.34 2.22 6.84
N TYR A 99 6.53 1.95 5.55
CA TYR A 99 6.30 0.64 4.95
C TYR A 99 7.17 -0.44 5.60
N SER A 100 8.48 -0.20 5.76
CA SER A 100 9.41 -1.16 6.40
C SER A 100 8.94 -1.54 7.80
N ARG A 101 8.55 -0.55 8.61
CA ARG A 101 8.00 -0.81 9.96
C ARG A 101 6.70 -1.60 9.92
N ALA A 102 5.80 -1.29 8.98
CA ALA A 102 4.56 -2.03 8.82
C ALA A 102 4.81 -3.50 8.43
N GLN A 103 5.81 -3.75 7.55
CA GLN A 103 6.24 -5.10 7.18
C GLN A 103 6.80 -5.88 8.37
N GLU A 104 7.58 -5.26 9.24
CA GLU A 104 8.08 -5.90 10.46
C GLU A 104 6.94 -6.30 11.41
N VAL A 105 5.94 -5.44 11.58
CA VAL A 105 4.77 -5.74 12.42
C VAL A 105 3.98 -6.89 11.79
N LEU A 106 3.76 -6.85 10.48
CA LEU A 106 3.08 -7.90 9.73
C LEU A 106 3.81 -9.24 9.87
N ALA A 107 5.14 -9.25 9.68
CA ALA A 107 5.96 -10.46 9.80
C ALA A 107 5.88 -11.07 11.22
N ARG A 108 5.97 -10.26 12.26
CA ARG A 108 5.78 -10.71 13.66
C ARG A 108 4.38 -11.26 13.90
N THR A 109 3.35 -10.59 13.36
CA THR A 109 1.96 -11.06 13.48
C THR A 109 1.76 -12.39 12.76
N TYR A 110 2.41 -12.58 11.60
CA TYR A 110 2.34 -13.83 10.84
C TYR A 110 2.92 -15.03 11.60
N LEU A 111 3.94 -14.82 12.42
CA LEU A 111 4.52 -15.87 13.28
C LEU A 111 3.57 -16.29 14.41
N ASP A 112 2.66 -15.43 14.85
CA ASP A 112 1.56 -15.78 15.76
C ASP A 112 0.35 -16.27 14.95
N GLN A 113 0.34 -17.57 14.67
CA GLN A 113 -0.70 -18.20 13.87
C GLN A 113 -2.12 -18.02 14.44
N ALA A 114 -2.26 -17.94 15.76
CA ALA A 114 -3.57 -17.73 16.39
C ALA A 114 -4.07 -16.28 16.14
N ALA A 115 -3.21 -15.30 16.31
CA ALA A 115 -3.51 -13.89 16.01
C ALA A 115 -3.79 -13.70 14.51
N TRP A 116 -2.94 -14.27 13.65
CA TRP A 116 -3.12 -14.20 12.19
C TRP A 116 -4.47 -14.78 11.74
N THR A 117 -4.78 -16.00 12.19
CA THR A 117 -6.04 -16.67 11.85
C THR A 117 -7.24 -15.88 12.32
N ARG A 118 -7.21 -15.33 13.54
CA ARG A 118 -8.30 -14.47 14.07
C ARG A 118 -8.54 -13.24 13.19
N LYS A 119 -7.47 -12.54 12.81
CA LYS A 119 -7.55 -11.38 11.91
C LYS A 119 -8.09 -11.77 10.53
N SER A 120 -7.64 -12.90 9.98
CA SER A 120 -8.10 -13.43 8.69
C SER A 120 -9.60 -13.77 8.71
N ILE A 121 -10.08 -14.45 9.75
CA ILE A 121 -11.52 -14.77 9.92
C ILE A 121 -12.33 -13.48 10.03
N LEU A 122 -11.89 -12.52 10.84
CA LEU A 122 -12.56 -11.25 11.02
C LEU A 122 -12.63 -10.46 9.71
N ASN A 123 -11.54 -10.47 8.95
CA ASN A 123 -11.46 -9.83 7.64
C ASN A 123 -12.54 -10.41 6.68
N VAL A 124 -12.60 -11.73 6.53
CA VAL A 124 -13.64 -12.38 5.71
C VAL A 124 -15.04 -12.00 6.20
N ALA A 125 -15.29 -12.12 7.51
CA ALA A 125 -16.61 -11.89 8.09
C ALA A 125 -17.14 -10.46 7.89
N ARG A 126 -16.22 -9.46 7.77
CA ARG A 126 -16.60 -8.04 7.66
C ARG A 126 -16.49 -7.48 6.25
N MET A 127 -16.06 -8.27 5.27
CA MET A 127 -15.91 -7.82 3.89
C MET A 127 -17.17 -7.91 3.03
N GLY A 128 -18.32 -8.26 3.60
CA GLY A 128 -19.59 -8.33 2.88
C GLY A 128 -19.98 -7.02 2.18
N PHE A 129 -19.55 -5.89 2.71
CA PHE A 129 -19.75 -4.57 2.09
C PHE A 129 -19.16 -4.50 0.67
N PHE A 130 -18.06 -5.19 0.39
CA PHE A 130 -17.37 -5.21 -0.90
C PHE A 130 -17.88 -6.28 -1.85
N SER A 131 -19.02 -6.92 -1.56
CA SER A 131 -19.67 -7.85 -2.47
C SER A 131 -20.13 -7.15 -3.74
N SER A 132 -19.81 -7.72 -4.90
CA SER A 132 -20.27 -7.22 -6.20
C SER A 132 -21.80 -7.26 -6.30
N ASP A 133 -22.44 -8.29 -5.76
CA ASP A 133 -23.92 -8.42 -5.73
C ASP A 133 -24.55 -7.25 -4.96
N ARG A 134 -23.98 -6.89 -3.83
CA ARG A 134 -24.45 -5.71 -3.06
C ARG A 134 -24.29 -4.44 -3.88
N THR A 135 -23.15 -4.25 -4.52
CA THR A 135 -22.86 -3.07 -5.35
C THR A 135 -23.83 -2.97 -6.52
N LEU A 136 -24.06 -4.07 -7.23
CA LEU A 136 -25.02 -4.10 -8.34
C LEU A 136 -26.44 -3.84 -7.90
N ARG A 137 -26.88 -4.40 -6.75
CA ARG A 137 -28.20 -4.09 -6.17
C ARG A 137 -28.32 -2.61 -5.78
N GLY A 138 -27.23 -2.02 -5.25
CA GLY A 138 -27.18 -0.60 -4.97
C GLY A 138 -27.35 0.23 -6.25
N TYR A 139 -26.62 -0.09 -7.30
CA TYR A 139 -26.74 0.60 -8.59
C TYR A 139 -28.15 0.43 -9.20
N ALA A 140 -28.71 -0.79 -9.17
CA ALA A 140 -30.06 -1.05 -9.66
C ALA A 140 -31.08 -0.15 -8.99
N ARG A 141 -31.04 -0.08 -7.66
CA ARG A 141 -31.99 0.71 -6.86
C ARG A 141 -31.73 2.21 -6.96
N ASP A 142 -30.48 2.67 -6.73
CA ASP A 142 -30.17 4.07 -6.44
C ASP A 142 -29.82 4.86 -7.72
N ILE A 143 -29.39 4.20 -8.78
CA ILE A 143 -28.98 4.83 -10.04
C ILE A 143 -29.93 4.50 -11.19
N TRP A 144 -30.25 3.22 -11.37
CA TRP A 144 -31.05 2.80 -12.53
C TRP A 144 -32.55 2.77 -12.24
N GLY A 145 -32.97 2.80 -10.97
CA GLY A 145 -34.39 2.77 -10.59
C GLY A 145 -35.10 1.48 -11.00
N VAL A 146 -34.37 0.37 -11.11
CA VAL A 146 -34.94 -0.95 -11.47
C VAL A 146 -35.02 -1.84 -10.23
N PRO A 147 -36.00 -2.78 -10.15
CA PRO A 147 -36.06 -3.78 -9.09
C PRO A 147 -34.79 -4.63 -9.09
N ALA A 148 -34.22 -4.87 -7.87
CA ALA A 148 -33.02 -5.69 -7.67
C ALA A 148 -33.39 -7.10 -7.21
#